data_718f2b1e0940dcadb87275269ad2fd46
#
_entry.id   718f2b1e0940dcadb87275269ad2fd46
#
_cell.length_a   1.000
_cell.length_b   1.000
_cell.length_c   1.000
_cell.angle_alpha   90.00
_cell.angle_beta   90.00
_cell.angle_gamma   90.00
#
_symmetry.space_group_name_H-M   'P 1'
#
loop_
_entity.id
_entity.type
_entity.pdbx_description
1 polymer ?
#
loop_
_entity_poly.entity_id
_entity_poly.type
_entity_poly.pdbx_seq_one_letter_code
_entity_poly.pdbx_strand_id
1 'polypeptide(L)'
;MQLRLGNSIDLDFLKQMLFEAFFWDASTRRPEFASFRDTSEFSELLAGWGRRGDRSIIAEESGTRIGGAWFRLWTPKLHSYGFVDAATPEVAMAVRQDYRSKGVGRRLLAALVETARADGVAALSLSVSPLNFARQLYESAGFRKEGESGTSWTLLLSLSSLSCAPTEPPDQWRQTAAS
;
A
#
# COMPACT_ATOMS: atom_id res chain seq x y z
N MET A 1 -11.73 7.59 16.59
CA MET A 1 -11.43 6.93 15.31
C MET A 1 -11.10 5.47 15.54
N GLN A 2 -11.77 4.56 14.83
CA GLN A 2 -11.60 3.11 14.84
C GLN A 2 -11.05 2.66 13.47
N LEU A 3 -10.23 1.59 13.47
CA LEU A 3 -9.80 0.90 12.26
C LEU A 3 -10.42 -0.49 12.22
N ARG A 4 -10.80 -0.94 11.02
CA ARG A 4 -11.27 -2.31 10.79
C ARG A 4 -10.80 -2.84 9.43
N LEU A 5 -10.80 -4.15 9.28
CA LEU A 5 -10.66 -4.76 7.97
C LEU A 5 -11.83 -4.35 7.07
N GLY A 6 -11.54 -4.03 5.82
CA GLY A 6 -12.56 -3.79 4.82
C GLY A 6 -13.20 -5.10 4.33
N ASN A 7 -14.38 -4.98 3.75
CA ASN A 7 -15.13 -6.07 3.17
C ASN A 7 -15.81 -5.64 1.84
N SER A 8 -16.64 -6.49 1.26
CA SER A 8 -17.27 -6.22 -0.05
C SER A 8 -18.15 -4.98 -0.10
N ILE A 9 -18.77 -4.61 1.02
CA ILE A 9 -19.64 -3.40 1.09
C ILE A 9 -18.83 -2.09 1.10
N ASP A 10 -17.52 -2.16 1.25
CA ASP A 10 -16.65 -0.99 1.24
C ASP A 10 -16.15 -0.63 -0.17
N LEU A 11 -16.44 -1.43 -1.19
CA LEU A 11 -15.90 -1.21 -2.53
C LEU A 11 -16.20 0.19 -3.08
N ASP A 12 -17.42 0.67 -2.94
CA ASP A 12 -17.78 2.01 -3.43
C ASP A 12 -17.06 3.11 -2.65
N PHE A 13 -16.81 2.89 -1.36
CA PHE A 13 -16.00 3.79 -0.56
C PHE A 13 -14.52 3.75 -0.98
N LEU A 14 -13.97 2.56 -1.28
CA LEU A 14 -12.60 2.44 -1.81
C LEU A 14 -12.45 3.13 -3.17
N LYS A 15 -13.46 3.08 -4.04
CA LYS A 15 -13.47 3.86 -5.29
C LYS A 15 -13.44 5.37 -5.02
N GLN A 16 -14.19 5.86 -4.04
CA GLN A 16 -14.11 7.27 -3.63
C GLN A 16 -12.71 7.63 -3.10
N MET A 17 -12.10 6.76 -2.29
CA MET A 17 -10.74 6.98 -1.79
C MET A 17 -9.69 6.91 -2.89
N LEU A 18 -9.86 6.03 -3.88
CA LEU A 18 -9.00 6.01 -5.06
C LEU A 18 -9.06 7.33 -5.83
N PHE A 19 -10.26 7.88 -6.02
CA PHE A 19 -10.45 9.20 -6.61
C PHE A 19 -9.77 10.31 -5.80
N GLU A 20 -9.85 10.27 -4.46
CA GLU A 20 -9.12 11.20 -3.59
C GLU A 20 -7.59 11.05 -3.72
N ALA A 21 -7.10 9.84 -3.98
CA ALA A 21 -5.68 9.59 -4.21
C ALA A 21 -5.20 10.13 -5.56
N PHE A 22 -6.00 10.01 -6.62
CA PHE A 22 -5.69 10.58 -7.94
C PHE A 22 -5.64 12.11 -7.90
N PHE A 23 -6.61 12.73 -7.23
CA PHE A 23 -6.74 14.19 -7.14
C PHE A 23 -6.28 14.71 -5.77
N TRP A 24 -5.09 14.25 -5.33
CA TRP A 24 -4.48 14.66 -4.08
C TRP A 24 -4.08 16.14 -4.05
N ASP A 25 -3.71 16.69 -5.22
CA ASP A 25 -3.31 18.08 -5.40
C ASP A 25 -4.54 18.96 -5.65
N ALA A 26 -4.80 19.86 -4.71
CA ALA A 26 -5.93 20.78 -4.78
C ALA A 26 -5.83 21.79 -5.94
N SER A 27 -4.65 22.00 -6.53
CA SER A 27 -4.45 22.86 -7.71
C SER A 27 -4.90 22.18 -9.01
N THR A 28 -5.01 20.86 -9.02
CA THR A 28 -5.45 20.09 -10.19
C THR A 28 -6.96 20.20 -10.35
N ARG A 29 -7.42 20.52 -11.58
CA ARG A 29 -8.86 20.51 -11.89
C ARG A 29 -9.43 19.11 -11.67
N ARG A 30 -10.37 19.02 -10.75
CA ARG A 30 -11.01 17.79 -10.36
C ARG A 30 -12.29 17.57 -11.19
N PRO A 31 -12.43 16.45 -11.93
CA PRO A 31 -13.67 16.13 -12.63
C PRO A 31 -14.76 15.68 -11.64
N GLU A 32 -15.98 15.55 -12.15
CA GLU A 32 -17.04 14.89 -11.39
C GLU A 32 -16.71 13.40 -11.18
N PHE A 33 -16.85 12.91 -9.96
CA PHE A 33 -16.56 11.52 -9.62
C PHE A 33 -17.34 10.52 -10.48
N ALA A 34 -18.63 10.80 -10.73
CA ALA A 34 -19.48 9.94 -11.54
C ALA A 34 -18.96 9.73 -12.96
N SER A 35 -18.39 10.77 -13.57
CA SER A 35 -17.82 10.69 -14.93
C SER A 35 -16.44 10.02 -14.94
N PHE A 36 -15.65 10.20 -13.89
CA PHE A 36 -14.29 9.67 -13.82
C PHE A 36 -14.26 8.18 -13.46
N ARG A 37 -15.14 7.74 -12.55
CA ARG A 37 -15.18 6.35 -12.07
C ARG A 37 -15.40 5.31 -13.17
N ASP A 38 -16.04 5.71 -14.29
CA ASP A 38 -16.41 4.82 -15.39
C ASP A 38 -15.34 4.84 -16.52
N THR A 39 -14.24 5.61 -16.36
CA THR A 39 -13.10 5.53 -17.27
C THR A 39 -12.41 4.18 -17.13
N SER A 40 -11.87 3.63 -18.24
CA SER A 40 -11.17 2.34 -18.21
C SER A 40 -10.00 2.35 -17.23
N GLU A 41 -9.20 3.40 -17.27
CA GLU A 41 -8.04 3.58 -16.38
C GLU A 41 -8.42 3.46 -14.89
N PHE A 42 -9.50 4.11 -14.46
CA PHE A 42 -9.91 4.08 -13.06
C PHE A 42 -10.63 2.78 -12.70
N SER A 43 -11.55 2.32 -13.54
CA SER A 43 -12.37 1.14 -13.26
C SER A 43 -11.55 -0.14 -13.13
N GLU A 44 -10.47 -0.28 -13.90
CA GLU A 44 -9.58 -1.44 -13.86
C GLU A 44 -8.83 -1.57 -12.54
N LEU A 45 -8.51 -0.46 -11.86
CA LEU A 45 -7.72 -0.48 -10.63
C LEU A 45 -8.41 -1.21 -9.47
N LEU A 46 -9.75 -1.23 -9.44
CA LEU A 46 -10.53 -1.98 -8.45
C LEU A 46 -11.45 -3.03 -9.08
N ALA A 47 -11.29 -3.35 -10.37
CA ALA A 47 -12.03 -4.41 -11.04
C ALA A 47 -11.81 -5.76 -10.33
N GLY A 48 -12.91 -6.50 -10.10
CA GLY A 48 -12.84 -7.79 -9.42
C GLY A 48 -12.27 -7.70 -8.00
N TRP A 49 -12.51 -6.60 -7.28
CA TRP A 49 -12.08 -6.43 -5.89
C TRP A 49 -12.59 -7.55 -4.98
N GLY A 50 -11.75 -8.00 -4.05
CA GLY A 50 -12.04 -9.11 -3.13
C GLY A 50 -11.46 -10.44 -3.58
N ARG A 51 -10.60 -10.47 -4.62
CA ARG A 51 -9.84 -11.65 -4.99
C ARG A 51 -8.78 -11.99 -3.95
N ARG A 52 -8.27 -13.22 -3.99
CA ARG A 52 -7.19 -13.64 -3.10
C ARG A 52 -6.00 -12.67 -3.17
N GLY A 53 -5.56 -12.18 -2.01
CA GLY A 53 -4.47 -11.21 -1.89
C GLY A 53 -4.91 -9.76 -1.81
N ASP A 54 -6.18 -9.41 -2.11
CA ASP A 54 -6.71 -8.08 -1.84
C ASP A 54 -6.95 -7.90 -0.35
N ARG A 55 -6.48 -6.79 0.23
CA ARG A 55 -6.75 -6.40 1.62
C ARG A 55 -7.00 -4.92 1.69
N SER A 56 -7.89 -4.53 2.60
CA SER A 56 -8.11 -3.12 2.92
C SER A 56 -8.32 -2.89 4.40
N ILE A 57 -7.94 -1.70 4.85
CA ILE A 57 -8.22 -1.16 6.18
C ILE A 57 -9.07 0.09 5.99
N ILE A 58 -10.15 0.17 6.74
CA ILE A 58 -11.07 1.31 6.74
C ILE A 58 -10.95 2.04 8.08
N ALA A 59 -10.81 3.35 8.02
CA ALA A 59 -10.89 4.23 9.18
C ALA A 59 -12.30 4.80 9.30
N GLU A 60 -12.86 4.71 10.50
CA GLU A 60 -14.19 5.21 10.83
C GLU A 60 -14.15 6.12 12.05
N GLU A 61 -14.98 7.15 12.04
CA GLU A 61 -15.19 8.04 13.17
C GLU A 61 -16.68 8.33 13.29
N SER A 62 -17.26 8.06 14.46
CA SER A 62 -18.70 8.26 14.73
C SER A 62 -19.61 7.65 13.64
N GLY A 63 -19.26 6.42 13.17
CA GLY A 63 -20.02 5.71 12.14
C GLY A 63 -19.76 6.19 10.70
N THR A 64 -18.92 7.19 10.50
CA THR A 64 -18.58 7.72 9.18
C THR A 64 -17.24 7.17 8.73
N ARG A 65 -17.14 6.62 7.51
CA ARG A 65 -15.87 6.21 6.88
C ARG A 65 -15.10 7.44 6.45
N ILE A 66 -13.87 7.59 6.95
CA ILE A 66 -13.07 8.81 6.81
C ILE A 66 -11.76 8.59 6.03
N GLY A 67 -11.38 7.34 5.77
CA GLY A 67 -10.20 7.00 4.99
C GLY A 67 -10.10 5.51 4.75
N GLY A 68 -9.31 5.14 3.78
CA GLY A 68 -9.04 3.76 3.42
C GLY A 68 -7.63 3.57 2.90
N ALA A 69 -7.04 2.44 3.23
CA ALA A 69 -5.78 1.97 2.67
C ALA A 69 -5.96 0.52 2.24
N TRP A 70 -5.38 0.15 1.11
CA TRP A 70 -5.48 -1.21 0.59
C TRP A 70 -4.24 -1.59 -0.18
N PHE A 71 -4.06 -2.90 -0.38
CA PHE A 71 -3.09 -3.42 -1.32
C PHE A 71 -3.71 -4.52 -2.19
N ARG A 72 -3.15 -4.71 -3.38
CA ARG A 72 -3.51 -5.79 -4.29
C ARG A 72 -2.34 -6.22 -5.15
N LEU A 73 -2.39 -7.49 -5.58
CA LEU A 73 -1.44 -8.04 -6.52
C LEU A 73 -1.83 -7.71 -7.96
N TRP A 74 -0.83 -7.46 -8.78
CA TRP A 74 -0.96 -7.18 -10.20
C TRP A 74 -0.26 -8.25 -11.04
N THR A 75 -0.43 -8.17 -12.34
CA THR A 75 0.26 -9.01 -13.31
C THR A 75 1.06 -8.14 -14.26
N PRO A 76 2.07 -8.67 -14.96
CA PRO A 76 2.83 -7.89 -15.96
C PRO A 76 1.97 -7.35 -17.11
N LYS A 77 0.78 -7.93 -17.35
CA LYS A 77 -0.14 -7.50 -18.41
C LYS A 77 -1.16 -6.47 -17.96
N LEU A 78 -1.48 -6.47 -16.68
CA LEU A 78 -2.44 -5.54 -16.08
C LEU A 78 -1.93 -5.11 -14.71
N HIS A 79 -1.44 -3.89 -14.63
CA HIS A 79 -0.87 -3.35 -13.40
C HIS A 79 -1.10 -1.85 -13.27
N SER A 80 -0.94 -1.33 -12.06
CA SER A 80 -0.95 0.07 -11.73
C SER A 80 0.46 0.68 -11.77
N TYR A 81 0.60 1.90 -11.35
CA TYR A 81 1.80 2.74 -11.52
C TYR A 81 2.97 2.37 -10.60
N GLY A 82 2.70 1.71 -9.47
CA GLY A 82 3.70 1.28 -8.51
C GLY A 82 4.10 -0.21 -8.65
N PHE A 83 3.76 -0.83 -9.77
CA PHE A 83 4.06 -2.24 -10.04
C PHE A 83 5.57 -2.48 -10.07
N VAL A 84 6.03 -3.47 -9.32
CA VAL A 84 7.42 -3.96 -9.31
C VAL A 84 7.47 -5.36 -9.90
N ASP A 85 6.71 -6.29 -9.32
CA ASP A 85 6.57 -7.67 -9.79
C ASP A 85 5.23 -8.28 -9.36
N ALA A 86 4.95 -9.50 -9.81
CA ALA A 86 3.68 -10.18 -9.54
C ALA A 86 3.53 -10.71 -8.10
N ALA A 87 4.61 -10.71 -7.30
CA ALA A 87 4.61 -11.16 -5.90
C ALA A 87 4.53 -10.00 -4.90
N THR A 88 4.75 -8.77 -5.38
CA THR A 88 4.77 -7.55 -4.56
C THR A 88 3.45 -6.80 -4.70
N PRO A 89 2.55 -6.83 -3.68
CA PRO A 89 1.31 -6.08 -3.74
C PRO A 89 1.56 -4.57 -3.73
N GLU A 90 0.79 -3.85 -4.53
CA GLU A 90 0.82 -2.39 -4.58
C GLU A 90 -0.21 -1.78 -3.63
N VAL A 91 0.26 -0.81 -2.84
CA VAL A 91 -0.54 -0.06 -1.87
C VAL A 91 -1.14 1.18 -2.51
N ALA A 92 -2.40 1.45 -2.20
CA ALA A 92 -3.02 2.75 -2.39
C ALA A 92 -3.73 3.17 -1.10
N MET A 93 -3.81 4.48 -0.86
CA MET A 93 -4.39 5.04 0.35
C MET A 93 -4.90 6.44 0.12
N ALA A 94 -6.03 6.77 0.72
CA ALA A 94 -6.48 8.15 0.86
C ALA A 94 -7.24 8.39 2.16
N VAL A 95 -7.29 9.65 2.55
CA VAL A 95 -8.05 10.15 3.69
C VAL A 95 -8.91 11.32 3.18
N ARG A 96 -10.18 11.36 3.58
CA ARG A 96 -11.10 12.46 3.26
C ARG A 96 -10.48 13.79 3.69
N GLN A 97 -10.66 14.82 2.90
CA GLN A 97 -9.98 16.10 3.06
C GLN A 97 -10.09 16.67 4.49
N ASP A 98 -11.28 16.65 5.08
CA ASP A 98 -11.55 17.19 6.42
C ASP A 98 -10.85 16.43 7.56
N TYR A 99 -10.30 15.24 7.25
CA TYR A 99 -9.63 14.36 8.20
C TYR A 99 -8.12 14.21 7.93
N ARG A 100 -7.60 14.93 6.93
CA ARG A 100 -6.14 14.96 6.65
C ARG A 100 -5.40 15.67 7.79
N SER A 101 -4.09 15.43 7.88
CA SER A 101 -3.19 16.00 8.90
C SER A 101 -3.55 15.70 10.36
N LYS A 102 -4.49 14.77 10.61
CA LYS A 102 -4.93 14.33 11.96
C LYS A 102 -4.37 12.94 12.33
N GLY A 103 -3.34 12.45 11.62
CA GLY A 103 -2.72 11.16 11.90
C GLY A 103 -3.47 9.93 11.33
N VAL A 104 -4.61 10.12 10.67
CA VAL A 104 -5.43 9.03 10.10
C VAL A 104 -4.63 8.19 9.11
N GLY A 105 -3.93 8.82 8.16
CA GLY A 105 -3.12 8.12 7.15
C GLY A 105 -2.01 7.27 7.77
N ARG A 106 -1.32 7.76 8.81
CA ARG A 106 -0.28 7.02 9.53
C ARG A 106 -0.84 5.74 10.17
N ARG A 107 -2.01 5.84 10.80
CA ARG A 107 -2.65 4.68 11.43
C ARG A 107 -3.15 3.68 10.40
N LEU A 108 -3.73 4.14 9.29
CA LEU A 108 -4.15 3.29 8.17
C LEU A 108 -2.96 2.52 7.59
N LEU A 109 -1.86 3.22 7.28
CA LEU A 109 -0.66 2.60 6.72
C LEU A 109 -0.06 1.58 7.66
N ALA A 110 0.08 1.92 8.95
CA ALA A 110 0.60 0.99 9.96
C ALA A 110 -0.23 -0.29 10.06
N ALA A 111 -1.56 -0.16 10.13
CA ALA A 111 -2.45 -1.32 10.19
C ALA A 111 -2.40 -2.17 8.91
N LEU A 112 -2.27 -1.53 7.74
CA LEU A 112 -2.14 -2.24 6.47
C LEU A 112 -0.81 -3.00 6.37
N VAL A 113 0.29 -2.41 6.84
CA VAL A 113 1.61 -3.05 6.90
C VAL A 113 1.59 -4.26 7.84
N GLU A 114 0.97 -4.14 9.01
CA GLU A 114 0.80 -5.28 9.94
C GLU A 114 -0.05 -6.40 9.32
N THR A 115 -1.12 -6.03 8.60
CA THR A 115 -1.94 -7.02 7.86
C THR A 115 -1.11 -7.74 6.80
N ALA A 116 -0.27 -7.02 6.05
CA ALA A 116 0.62 -7.62 5.06
C ALA A 116 1.64 -8.57 5.70
N ARG A 117 2.22 -8.21 6.85
CA ARG A 117 3.12 -9.10 7.61
C ARG A 117 2.41 -10.37 8.08
N ALA A 118 1.21 -10.24 8.62
CA ALA A 118 0.41 -11.37 9.06
C ALA A 118 0.04 -12.32 7.91
N ASP A 119 -0.16 -11.79 6.71
CA ASP A 119 -0.42 -12.56 5.49
C ASP A 119 0.87 -13.16 4.86
N GLY A 120 2.05 -12.90 5.43
CA GLY A 120 3.33 -13.40 4.92
C GLY A 120 3.82 -12.70 3.65
N VAL A 121 3.34 -11.48 3.39
CA VAL A 121 3.78 -10.65 2.26
C VAL A 121 5.24 -10.22 2.48
N ALA A 122 6.10 -10.45 1.49
CA ALA A 122 7.54 -10.17 1.62
C ALA A 122 7.88 -8.68 1.43
N ALA A 123 7.11 -7.97 0.61
CA ALA A 123 7.31 -6.55 0.33
C ALA A 123 6.01 -5.89 -0.11
N LEU A 124 5.94 -4.57 0.01
CA LEU A 124 4.86 -3.73 -0.50
C LEU A 124 5.46 -2.66 -1.40
N SER A 125 4.80 -2.36 -2.51
CA SER A 125 5.15 -1.23 -3.38
C SER A 125 4.07 -0.16 -3.38
N LEU A 126 4.39 1.02 -3.87
CA LEU A 126 3.42 2.07 -4.17
C LEU A 126 3.99 3.06 -5.19
N SER A 127 3.10 3.82 -5.83
CA SER A 127 3.46 4.98 -6.65
C SER A 127 3.09 6.26 -5.93
N VAL A 128 3.98 7.25 -5.95
CA VAL A 128 3.73 8.56 -5.34
C VAL A 128 4.46 9.67 -6.09
N SER A 129 3.78 10.79 -6.34
CA SER A 129 4.45 12.00 -6.82
C SER A 129 5.46 12.50 -5.79
N PRO A 130 6.68 12.93 -6.19
CA PRO A 130 7.65 13.53 -5.28
C PRO A 130 7.12 14.81 -4.60
N LEU A 131 6.13 15.45 -5.19
CA LEU A 131 5.48 16.65 -4.65
C LEU A 131 4.34 16.34 -3.67
N ASN A 132 3.89 15.08 -3.58
CA ASN A 132 2.82 14.68 -2.68
C ASN A 132 3.35 14.58 -1.25
N PHE A 133 2.73 15.30 -0.31
CA PHE A 133 3.07 15.25 1.12
C PHE A 133 3.00 13.84 1.72
N ALA A 134 2.16 12.95 1.18
CA ALA A 134 2.07 11.56 1.61
C ALA A 134 3.40 10.80 1.42
N ARG A 135 4.30 11.25 0.53
CA ARG A 135 5.64 10.68 0.36
C ARG A 135 6.40 10.62 1.69
N GLN A 136 6.39 11.71 2.47
CA GLN A 136 7.07 11.76 3.78
C GLN A 136 6.51 10.73 4.77
N LEU A 137 5.20 10.47 4.70
CA LEU A 137 4.58 9.43 5.50
C LEU A 137 5.08 8.03 5.12
N TYR A 138 5.15 7.72 3.82
CA TYR A 138 5.66 6.45 3.32
C TYR A 138 7.15 6.26 3.68
N GLU A 139 7.98 7.27 3.45
CA GLU A 139 9.40 7.24 3.81
C GLU A 139 9.60 7.03 5.32
N SER A 140 8.80 7.68 6.16
CA SER A 140 8.84 7.50 7.63
C SER A 140 8.39 6.10 8.08
N ALA A 141 7.56 5.42 7.27
CA ALA A 141 7.15 4.04 7.48
C ALA A 141 8.17 3.01 6.97
N GLY A 142 9.27 3.47 6.36
CA GLY A 142 10.36 2.61 5.89
C GLY A 142 10.36 2.34 4.40
N PHE A 143 9.42 2.85 3.63
CA PHE A 143 9.48 2.76 2.17
C PHE A 143 10.71 3.49 1.63
N ARG A 144 11.34 2.92 0.61
CA ARG A 144 12.50 3.50 -0.08
C ARG A 144 12.23 3.57 -1.56
N LYS A 145 12.80 4.58 -2.22
CA LYS A 145 12.69 4.75 -3.66
C LYS A 145 13.40 3.60 -4.37
N GLU A 146 12.68 2.88 -5.21
CA GLU A 146 13.16 1.79 -6.05
C GLU A 146 13.31 2.23 -7.51
N GLY A 147 12.41 3.09 -7.99
CA GLY A 147 12.40 3.54 -9.37
C GLY A 147 11.54 4.77 -9.60
N GLU A 148 11.36 5.09 -10.89
CA GLU A 148 10.51 6.17 -11.37
C GLU A 148 9.65 5.68 -12.54
N SER A 149 8.40 6.15 -12.59
CA SER A 149 7.48 5.92 -13.71
C SER A 149 6.77 7.23 -14.03
N GLY A 150 7.06 7.79 -15.20
CA GLY A 150 6.59 9.12 -15.57
C GLY A 150 7.07 10.18 -14.58
N THR A 151 6.12 10.88 -13.94
CA THR A 151 6.40 11.93 -12.94
C THR A 151 6.33 11.42 -11.49
N SER A 152 6.16 10.12 -11.30
CA SER A 152 6.00 9.50 -9.98
C SER A 152 7.17 8.60 -9.62
N TRP A 153 7.44 8.49 -8.32
CA TRP A 153 8.39 7.53 -7.78
C TRP A 153 7.69 6.24 -7.42
N THR A 154 8.32 5.12 -7.74
CA THR A 154 7.97 3.82 -7.17
C THR A 154 8.74 3.64 -5.87
N LEU A 155 8.01 3.44 -4.78
CA LEU A 155 8.60 3.16 -3.47
C LEU A 155 8.34 1.70 -3.11
N LEU A 156 9.31 1.09 -2.41
CA LEU A 156 9.26 -0.29 -1.93
C LEU A 156 9.49 -0.34 -0.41
N LEU A 157 8.73 -1.18 0.30
CA LEU A 157 8.93 -1.55 1.69
C LEU A 157 9.17 -3.05 1.79
N SER A 158 10.37 -3.47 2.19
CA SER A 158 10.64 -4.86 2.54
C SER A 158 10.02 -5.19 3.91
N LEU A 159 9.25 -6.27 3.97
CA LEU A 159 8.60 -6.76 5.18
C LEU A 159 9.25 -8.01 5.74
N SER A 160 10.08 -8.70 4.92
CA SER A 160 10.86 -9.82 5.38
C SER A 160 11.78 -9.32 6.49
N SER A 161 11.63 -9.84 7.71
CA SER A 161 12.71 -9.78 8.68
C SER A 161 13.94 -10.36 7.99
N LEU A 162 15.06 -9.64 8.03
CA LEU A 162 16.36 -10.26 7.74
C LEU A 162 16.40 -11.53 8.59
N SER A 163 16.18 -12.68 7.96
CA SER A 163 16.48 -13.98 8.55
C SER A 163 17.93 -13.83 9.02
N CYS A 164 18.12 -13.82 10.34
CA CYS A 164 19.43 -13.96 10.91
C CYS A 164 20.05 -15.19 10.22
N ALA A 165 21.02 -14.96 9.34
CA ALA A 165 21.78 -16.04 8.74
C ALA A 165 22.21 -16.93 9.91
N PRO A 166 22.07 -18.26 9.82
CA PRO A 166 22.59 -19.14 10.86
C PRO A 166 24.08 -18.80 10.96
N THR A 167 24.49 -18.28 12.11
CA THR A 167 25.90 -18.17 12.47
C THR A 167 26.45 -19.58 12.37
N GLU A 168 27.28 -19.85 11.36
CA GLU A 168 28.06 -21.08 11.33
C GLU A 168 28.73 -21.22 12.69
N PRO A 169 28.64 -22.42 13.33
CA PRO A 169 29.34 -22.64 14.58
C PRO A 169 30.83 -22.48 14.33
N PRO A 170 31.58 -21.86 15.23
CA PRO A 170 33.01 -21.68 15.08
C PRO A 170 33.66 -23.03 14.90
N ASP A 171 34.62 -23.09 13.99
CA ASP A 171 35.38 -24.25 13.44
C ASP A 171 36.28 -24.95 14.50
N GLN A 172 35.86 -25.04 15.75
CA GLN A 172 36.63 -25.58 16.89
C GLN A 172 36.42 -27.08 17.15
N TRP A 173 35.60 -27.80 16.35
CA TRP A 173 35.34 -29.23 16.58
C TRP A 173 36.01 -30.19 15.56
N ARG A 174 36.95 -29.72 14.71
CA ARG A 174 37.63 -30.54 13.72
C ARG A 174 39.00 -31.03 14.12
N GLN A 175 39.34 -31.09 15.40
CA GLN A 175 40.58 -31.69 15.86
C GLN A 175 40.31 -32.59 17.06
N THR A 176 39.89 -33.84 16.84
CA THR A 176 40.19 -35.02 17.67
C THR A 176 39.56 -36.28 17.03
N ALA A 177 40.15 -36.75 15.95
CA ALA A 177 39.98 -38.16 15.53
C ALA A 177 41.14 -38.56 14.63
N ALA A 178 42.33 -38.61 15.21
CA ALA A 178 43.47 -39.35 14.65
C ALA A 178 44.42 -39.68 15.79
N SER A 179 44.20 -40.81 16.42
CA SER A 179 45.23 -41.69 17.08
C SER A 179 44.60 -43.02 17.38
#